data_f415532a2401ca5b2ff906f3dc4a9b7e
#
_entry.id   f415532a2401ca5b2ff906f3dc4a9b7e
#
_cell.length_a   1.000
_cell.length_b   1.000
_cell.length_c   1.000
_cell.angle_alpha   90.00
_cell.angle_beta   90.00
_cell.angle_gamma   90.00
#
_symmetry.space_group_name_H-M   'P 1'
#
loop_
_entity.id
_entity.type
_entity.pdbx_description
1 polymer ?
#
loop_
_entity_poly.entity_id
_entity_poly.type
_entity_poly.pdbx_seq_one_letter_code
_entity_poly.pdbx_strand_id
1 'polypeptide(L)'
;MLEKEGRIPVLNEASGENKETLITAGPEATLRSRTRPVHIKGLTIGGGAAIVVQSMTNTDTRDVQATVAQIQDLMEAGCQLVRVAVPDEEAALALHDICRLVDGPLVADIHFDYKLALLAVEAGISKLRLNPGNIGSRDKVEAVVAAARDRAVPIRIGVNAGSLARPVLEKYGGRVPAALVESALEHVGILEDLGFHDIVISLKASDVQTTVAAYRLMAGRVDYPLHLGITEAGTPFYGTIKSSVGMGILLAMGIGDTLRVSLTGDPV
;
A
#
# COMPACT_ATOMS: atom_id res chain seq x y z
N MET A 1 -30.04 -37.08 28.45
CA MET A 1 -30.75 -37.67 27.32
C MET A 1 -30.54 -36.76 26.13
N LEU A 2 -29.54 -37.17 25.40
CA LEU A 2 -29.33 -37.23 23.96
C LEU A 2 -29.19 -35.91 23.21
N GLU A 3 -27.93 -35.55 23.12
CA GLU A 3 -27.33 -34.76 22.05
C GLU A 3 -27.44 -35.52 20.71
N LYS A 4 -27.68 -34.79 19.63
CA LYS A 4 -27.35 -35.24 18.28
C LYS A 4 -26.68 -34.12 17.51
N GLU A 5 -25.38 -34.26 17.36
CA GLU A 5 -24.56 -33.55 16.40
C GLU A 5 -25.01 -33.84 14.98
N GLY A 6 -25.29 -32.79 14.21
CA GLY A 6 -25.54 -32.86 12.78
C GLY A 6 -24.25 -32.74 11.98
N ARG A 7 -23.70 -33.86 11.52
CA ARG A 7 -22.67 -33.90 10.48
C ARG A 7 -23.34 -33.86 9.12
N ILE A 8 -22.88 -32.96 8.25
CA ILE A 8 -23.24 -32.94 6.83
C ILE A 8 -22.29 -33.89 6.10
N PRO A 9 -22.77 -34.93 5.41
CA PRO A 9 -21.91 -35.81 4.62
C PRO A 9 -21.65 -35.20 3.24
N VAL A 10 -20.38 -35.08 2.86
CA VAL A 10 -19.97 -34.86 1.47
C VAL A 10 -19.84 -36.25 0.85
N LEU A 11 -20.75 -36.55 -0.07
CA LEU A 11 -20.70 -37.77 -0.90
C LEU A 11 -19.60 -37.60 -1.96
N ASN A 12 -18.60 -38.46 -1.92
CA ASN A 12 -17.81 -38.81 -3.08
C ASN A 12 -17.52 -40.32 -3.03
N GLU A 13 -18.35 -41.07 -3.75
CA GLU A 13 -18.11 -42.49 -3.99
C GLU A 13 -17.22 -42.66 -5.21
N ALA A 14 -15.99 -43.05 -5.04
CA ALA A 14 -15.29 -43.99 -5.93
C ALA A 14 -13.93 -44.40 -5.31
N SER A 15 -13.77 -45.70 -5.17
CA SER A 15 -12.56 -46.49 -4.87
C SER A 15 -11.94 -46.37 -3.47
N GLY A 16 -12.10 -47.47 -2.74
CA GLY A 16 -11.59 -47.70 -1.40
C GLY A 16 -10.06 -47.63 -1.31
N GLU A 17 -9.66 -46.72 -0.48
CA GLU A 17 -8.55 -46.84 0.48
C GLU A 17 -8.65 -45.63 1.41
N ASN A 18 -9.13 -45.85 2.64
CA ASN A 18 -9.09 -44.86 3.71
C ASN A 18 -7.62 -44.64 4.12
N LYS A 19 -6.95 -43.69 3.47
CA LYS A 19 -5.83 -42.98 4.04
C LYS A 19 -6.33 -41.57 4.42
N GLU A 20 -6.55 -41.34 5.71
CA GLU A 20 -6.54 -40.01 6.28
C GLU A 20 -5.17 -39.41 5.99
N THR A 21 -5.03 -38.81 4.81
CA THR A 21 -3.93 -37.92 4.51
C THR A 21 -4.23 -36.65 5.29
N LEU A 22 -3.71 -36.55 6.51
CA LEU A 22 -3.44 -35.27 7.13
C LEU A 22 -2.71 -34.45 6.07
N ILE A 23 -3.42 -33.49 5.45
CA ILE A 23 -2.81 -32.48 4.60
C ILE A 23 -1.94 -31.65 5.54
N THR A 24 -0.73 -32.11 5.80
CA THR A 24 0.35 -31.24 6.21
C THR A 24 0.70 -30.44 4.96
N ALA A 25 -0.06 -29.36 4.70
CA ALA A 25 0.38 -28.33 3.79
C ALA A 25 1.69 -27.82 4.37
N GLY A 26 2.81 -28.29 3.82
CA GLY A 26 4.06 -27.56 3.94
C GLY A 26 3.77 -26.11 3.51
N PRO A 27 4.56 -25.11 3.90
CA PRO A 27 4.28 -23.73 3.56
C PRO A 27 4.21 -23.61 2.05
N GLU A 28 3.01 -23.73 1.47
CA GLU A 28 2.79 -23.36 0.08
C GLU A 28 3.28 -21.93 -0.05
N ALA A 29 4.17 -21.69 -1.01
CA ALA A 29 4.69 -20.38 -1.27
C ALA A 29 3.50 -19.42 -1.49
N THR A 30 3.22 -18.57 -0.51
CA THR A 30 2.13 -17.61 -0.58
C THR A 30 2.39 -16.62 -1.71
N LEU A 31 1.36 -15.97 -2.23
CA LEU A 31 1.54 -14.93 -3.26
C LEU A 31 2.53 -13.85 -2.79
N ARG A 32 2.58 -13.55 -1.48
CA ARG A 32 3.54 -12.64 -0.86
C ARG A 32 5.00 -13.08 -1.00
N SER A 33 5.29 -14.37 -0.97
CA SER A 33 6.67 -14.86 -1.14
C SER A 33 7.18 -14.72 -2.58
N ARG A 34 6.29 -14.44 -3.53
CA ARG A 34 6.61 -14.21 -4.94
C ARG A 34 6.80 -12.72 -5.27
N THR A 35 6.44 -11.81 -4.38
CA THR A 35 6.70 -10.39 -4.61
C THR A 35 8.18 -10.12 -4.46
N ARG A 36 8.72 -9.20 -5.29
CA ARG A 36 10.11 -8.79 -5.15
C ARG A 36 10.31 -7.96 -3.89
N PRO A 37 11.45 -8.09 -3.18
CA PRO A 37 11.73 -7.27 -2.00
C PRO A 37 12.02 -5.82 -2.41
N VAL A 38 11.45 -4.87 -1.64
CA VAL A 38 11.77 -3.44 -1.71
C VAL A 38 12.32 -3.01 -0.35
N HIS A 39 13.50 -2.41 -0.36
CA HIS A 39 14.21 -2.02 0.87
C HIS A 39 13.97 -0.54 1.20
N ILE A 40 13.70 -0.24 2.47
CA ILE A 40 13.41 1.10 2.98
C ILE A 40 14.07 1.26 4.35
N LYS A 41 15.14 2.02 4.48
CA LYS A 41 15.80 2.37 5.77
C LYS A 41 15.64 1.28 6.86
N GLY A 42 16.23 0.11 6.67
CA GLY A 42 16.18 -1.01 7.63
C GLY A 42 14.93 -1.88 7.59
N LEU A 43 13.93 -1.57 6.77
CA LEU A 43 12.76 -2.42 6.52
C LEU A 43 12.85 -3.10 5.15
N THR A 44 12.22 -4.27 5.04
CA THR A 44 11.97 -4.94 3.76
C THR A 44 10.47 -5.12 3.57
N ILE A 45 9.94 -4.67 2.43
CA ILE A 45 8.55 -4.87 2.02
C ILE A 45 8.54 -5.85 0.85
N GLY A 46 7.75 -6.92 0.93
CA GLY A 46 7.70 -7.96 -0.09
C GLY A 46 8.70 -9.09 0.14
N GLY A 47 8.83 -10.00 -0.84
CA GLY A 47 9.73 -11.16 -0.76
C GLY A 47 9.41 -12.14 0.38
N GLY A 48 8.18 -12.15 0.89
CA GLY A 48 7.79 -12.97 2.04
C GLY A 48 8.21 -12.40 3.41
N ALA A 49 8.79 -11.19 3.47
CA ALA A 49 9.11 -10.52 4.73
C ALA A 49 7.87 -10.28 5.60
N ALA A 50 8.06 -9.92 6.87
CA ALA A 50 6.96 -9.56 7.76
C ALA A 50 6.13 -8.41 7.18
N ILE A 51 4.81 -8.40 7.45
CA ILE A 51 3.92 -7.34 6.97
C ILE A 51 4.28 -6.04 7.72
N VAL A 52 4.57 -4.98 6.95
CA VAL A 52 4.93 -3.67 7.51
C VAL A 52 3.66 -2.86 7.80
N VAL A 53 3.49 -2.44 9.04
CA VAL A 53 2.39 -1.55 9.47
C VAL A 53 2.78 -0.11 9.20
N GLN A 54 1.93 0.58 8.42
CA GLN A 54 2.09 2.01 8.13
C GLN A 54 0.95 2.81 8.74
N SER A 55 1.25 4.01 9.25
CA SER A 55 0.26 5.04 9.59
C SER A 55 0.56 6.36 8.88
N MET A 56 -0.16 7.41 9.21
CA MET A 56 0.01 8.74 8.63
C MET A 56 -0.30 9.79 9.67
N THR A 57 0.54 10.81 9.77
CA THR A 57 0.26 11.97 10.60
C THR A 57 -0.97 12.75 10.09
N ASN A 58 -1.66 13.40 11.01
CA ASN A 58 -2.73 14.36 10.71
C ASN A 58 -2.36 15.80 11.13
N THR A 59 -1.13 15.99 11.61
CA THR A 59 -0.55 17.31 11.89
C THR A 59 -0.26 18.09 10.61
N ASP A 60 -0.14 19.39 10.70
CA ASP A 60 0.44 20.21 9.64
C ASP A 60 1.94 19.91 9.57
N THR A 61 2.42 19.42 8.45
CA THR A 61 3.85 19.03 8.27
C THR A 61 4.79 20.23 8.43
N ARG A 62 4.33 21.46 8.24
CA ARG A 62 5.08 22.70 8.48
C ARG A 62 5.34 22.93 9.97
N ASP A 63 4.50 22.40 10.86
CA ASP A 63 4.77 22.34 12.29
C ASP A 63 5.66 21.10 12.58
N VAL A 64 6.96 21.33 12.48
CA VAL A 64 7.97 20.28 12.68
C VAL A 64 7.84 19.61 14.04
N GLN A 65 7.63 20.40 15.12
CA GLN A 65 7.58 19.86 16.48
C GLN A 65 6.37 18.97 16.70
N ALA A 66 5.17 19.44 16.33
CA ALA A 66 3.96 18.64 16.42
C ALA A 66 4.03 17.38 15.55
N THR A 67 4.59 17.49 14.33
CA THR A 67 4.73 16.36 13.42
C THR A 67 5.72 15.33 13.94
N VAL A 68 6.87 15.73 14.46
CA VAL A 68 7.88 14.84 15.06
C VAL A 68 7.29 14.12 16.29
N ALA A 69 6.60 14.84 17.18
CA ALA A 69 5.96 14.23 18.36
C ALA A 69 4.95 13.15 17.93
N GLN A 70 4.06 13.45 16.99
CA GLN A 70 3.08 12.47 16.52
C GLN A 70 3.73 11.27 15.79
N ILE A 71 4.82 11.47 15.06
CA ILE A 71 5.58 10.37 14.46
C ILE A 71 6.14 9.45 15.54
N GLN A 72 6.70 10.01 16.62
CA GLN A 72 7.25 9.24 17.74
C GLN A 72 6.16 8.44 18.44
N ASP A 73 5.01 9.06 18.75
CA ASP A 73 3.85 8.38 19.35
C ASP A 73 3.38 7.20 18.46
N LEU A 74 3.30 7.40 17.15
CA LEU A 74 2.95 6.35 16.20
C LEU A 74 3.97 5.19 16.20
N MET A 75 5.26 5.49 16.26
CA MET A 75 6.32 4.47 16.31
C MET A 75 6.29 3.71 17.64
N GLU A 76 6.07 4.38 18.75
CA GLU A 76 5.90 3.76 20.08
C GLU A 76 4.67 2.84 20.13
N ALA A 77 3.60 3.22 19.43
CA ALA A 77 2.42 2.36 19.26
C ALA A 77 2.63 1.16 18.32
N GLY A 78 3.85 1.01 17.73
CA GLY A 78 4.21 -0.13 16.87
C GLY A 78 4.11 0.13 15.37
N CYS A 79 3.88 1.38 14.93
CA CYS A 79 3.95 1.73 13.52
C CYS A 79 5.40 1.69 13.03
N GLN A 80 5.65 0.97 11.94
CA GLN A 80 7.00 0.78 11.42
C GLN A 80 7.35 1.77 10.29
N LEU A 81 6.36 2.40 9.67
CA LEU A 81 6.52 3.30 8.54
C LEU A 81 5.50 4.44 8.63
N VAL A 82 5.94 5.67 8.80
CA VAL A 82 5.03 6.81 8.95
C VAL A 82 5.01 7.66 7.70
N ARG A 83 3.80 7.99 7.22
CA ARG A 83 3.59 8.89 6.07
C ARG A 83 3.24 10.28 6.55
N VAL A 84 3.84 11.29 5.92
CA VAL A 84 3.58 12.72 6.13
C VAL A 84 3.06 13.35 4.83
N ALA A 85 2.12 14.27 4.95
CA ALA A 85 1.59 15.01 3.79
C ALA A 85 2.59 16.10 3.37
N VAL A 86 2.74 16.31 2.05
CA VAL A 86 3.59 17.37 1.50
C VAL A 86 2.76 18.18 0.49
N PRO A 87 1.91 19.08 0.98
CA PRO A 87 1.01 19.84 0.12
C PRO A 87 1.69 20.97 -0.67
N ASP A 88 2.79 21.52 -0.15
CA ASP A 88 3.48 22.68 -0.69
C ASP A 88 4.99 22.68 -0.38
N GLU A 89 5.68 23.69 -0.85
CA GLU A 89 7.13 23.84 -0.71
C GLU A 89 7.55 24.01 0.76
N GLU A 90 6.79 24.75 1.57
CA GLU A 90 7.08 24.95 2.99
C GLU A 90 7.06 23.63 3.75
N ALA A 91 6.04 22.79 3.49
CA ALA A 91 5.98 21.43 4.04
C ALA A 91 7.13 20.53 3.54
N ALA A 92 7.54 20.69 2.26
CA ALA A 92 8.67 19.93 1.73
C ALA A 92 10.00 20.34 2.38
N LEU A 93 10.20 21.62 2.65
CA LEU A 93 11.40 22.12 3.35
C LEU A 93 11.43 21.68 4.82
N ALA A 94 10.26 21.63 5.49
CA ALA A 94 10.14 21.13 6.86
C ALA A 94 10.58 19.65 7.01
N LEU A 95 10.50 18.86 5.93
CA LEU A 95 10.95 17.46 5.95
C LEU A 95 12.44 17.32 6.32
N HIS A 96 13.28 18.31 5.98
CA HIS A 96 14.70 18.26 6.32
C HIS A 96 14.91 18.14 7.85
N ASP A 97 14.22 18.97 8.62
CA ASP A 97 14.31 18.91 10.09
C ASP A 97 13.60 17.69 10.64
N ILE A 98 12.42 17.31 10.09
CA ILE A 98 11.69 16.11 10.50
C ILE A 98 12.55 14.86 10.29
N CYS A 99 13.16 14.67 9.11
CA CYS A 99 14.00 13.52 8.82
C CYS A 99 15.27 13.44 9.69
N ARG A 100 15.78 14.60 10.14
CA ARG A 100 16.92 14.68 11.05
C ARG A 100 16.55 14.32 12.50
N LEU A 101 15.35 14.68 12.93
CA LEU A 101 14.87 14.47 14.30
C LEU A 101 14.23 13.11 14.54
N VAL A 102 13.83 12.41 13.47
CA VAL A 102 13.16 11.10 13.55
C VAL A 102 14.12 9.98 13.16
N ASP A 103 14.34 9.04 14.06
CA ASP A 103 15.09 7.82 13.76
C ASP A 103 14.15 6.70 13.28
N GLY A 104 13.65 6.84 12.05
CA GLY A 104 12.74 5.86 11.46
C GLY A 104 12.45 6.15 9.99
N PRO A 105 11.88 5.19 9.25
CA PRO A 105 11.56 5.39 7.85
C PRO A 105 10.28 6.22 7.68
N LEU A 106 10.37 7.25 6.85
CA LEU A 106 9.28 8.17 6.54
C LEU A 106 8.88 8.11 5.07
N VAL A 107 7.60 8.34 4.79
CA VAL A 107 7.03 8.42 3.43
C VAL A 107 6.51 9.82 3.16
N ALA A 108 7.00 10.49 2.12
CA ALA A 108 6.41 11.73 1.64
C ALA A 108 5.24 11.46 0.70
N ASP A 109 4.10 12.07 0.97
CA ASP A 109 2.88 11.98 0.15
C ASP A 109 2.79 13.15 -0.82
N ILE A 110 3.15 12.91 -2.07
CA ILE A 110 3.20 13.90 -3.14
C ILE A 110 2.05 13.65 -4.13
N HIS A 111 1.27 14.67 -4.46
CA HIS A 111 0.11 14.49 -5.33
C HIS A 111 0.35 14.98 -6.77
N PHE A 112 0.86 16.20 -6.99
CA PHE A 112 0.86 16.83 -8.31
C PHE A 112 2.16 17.52 -8.71
N ASP A 113 2.95 18.01 -7.76
CA ASP A 113 4.16 18.78 -8.07
C ASP A 113 5.43 17.93 -7.90
N TYR A 114 6.13 17.73 -9.02
CA TYR A 114 7.39 16.99 -9.06
C TYR A 114 8.50 17.65 -8.23
N LYS A 115 8.48 18.99 -8.07
CA LYS A 115 9.48 19.73 -7.28
C LYS A 115 9.43 19.32 -5.81
N LEU A 116 8.21 19.11 -5.29
CA LEU A 116 8.04 18.65 -3.90
C LEU A 116 8.63 17.24 -3.71
N ALA A 117 8.55 16.38 -4.73
CA ALA A 117 9.19 15.07 -4.70
C ALA A 117 10.72 15.18 -4.66
N LEU A 118 11.30 16.09 -5.44
CA LEU A 118 12.74 16.35 -5.43
C LEU A 118 13.22 16.87 -4.08
N LEU A 119 12.52 17.87 -3.52
CA LEU A 119 12.82 18.41 -2.18
C LEU A 119 12.71 17.33 -1.09
N ALA A 120 11.67 16.49 -1.15
CA ALA A 120 11.50 15.39 -0.21
C ALA A 120 12.65 14.37 -0.27
N VAL A 121 13.10 14.01 -1.48
CA VAL A 121 14.26 13.12 -1.68
C VAL A 121 15.54 13.78 -1.15
N GLU A 122 15.73 15.09 -1.39
CA GLU A 122 16.87 15.85 -0.88
C GLU A 122 16.87 15.92 0.65
N ALA A 123 15.71 16.07 1.28
CA ALA A 123 15.52 16.08 2.73
C ALA A 123 15.83 14.74 3.41
N GLY A 124 15.96 13.64 2.65
CA GLY A 124 16.30 12.32 3.18
C GLY A 124 15.09 11.45 3.49
N ILE A 125 13.96 11.68 2.82
CA ILE A 125 12.77 10.82 2.92
C ILE A 125 13.11 9.38 2.50
N SER A 126 12.51 8.39 3.16
CA SER A 126 12.82 6.98 2.92
C SER A 126 11.98 6.33 1.84
N LYS A 127 10.83 6.93 1.48
CA LYS A 127 9.95 6.48 0.40
C LYS A 127 9.09 7.63 -0.11
N LEU A 128 8.79 7.62 -1.40
CA LEU A 128 7.79 8.51 -2.00
C LEU A 128 6.45 7.80 -2.17
N ARG A 129 5.34 8.52 -2.01
CA ARG A 129 4.04 8.14 -2.53
C ARG A 129 3.62 9.16 -3.57
N LEU A 130 3.54 8.72 -4.82
CA LEU A 130 3.08 9.56 -5.93
C LEU A 130 2.52 8.68 -7.06
N ASN A 131 1.83 9.33 -8.01
CA ASN A 131 1.41 8.69 -9.24
C ASN A 131 2.13 9.38 -10.40
N PRO A 132 3.05 8.70 -11.13
CA PRO A 132 3.89 9.32 -12.16
C PRO A 132 3.10 10.12 -13.20
N GLY A 133 1.96 9.61 -13.64
CA GLY A 133 1.10 10.30 -14.60
C GLY A 133 0.45 11.61 -14.09
N ASN A 134 0.54 11.90 -12.79
CA ASN A 134 -0.08 13.11 -12.19
C ASN A 134 0.93 14.22 -11.91
N ILE A 135 2.24 13.95 -11.95
CA ILE A 135 3.27 14.93 -11.55
C ILE A 135 3.82 15.76 -12.71
N GLY A 136 3.33 15.54 -13.92
CA GLY A 136 3.61 16.38 -15.08
C GLY A 136 4.16 15.63 -16.29
N SER A 137 4.92 16.32 -17.13
CA SER A 137 5.51 15.79 -18.35
C SER A 137 6.61 14.74 -18.06
N ARG A 138 6.98 13.99 -19.10
CA ARG A 138 7.94 12.88 -18.99
C ARG A 138 9.28 13.31 -18.39
N ASP A 139 9.81 14.45 -18.79
CA ASP A 139 11.06 15.02 -18.26
C ASP A 139 11.00 15.25 -16.73
N LYS A 140 9.84 15.66 -16.20
CA LYS A 140 9.63 15.82 -14.76
C LYS A 140 9.61 14.50 -14.02
N VAL A 141 8.97 13.48 -14.60
CA VAL A 141 8.98 12.12 -14.07
C VAL A 141 10.41 11.55 -14.08
N GLU A 142 11.16 11.75 -15.18
CA GLU A 142 12.56 11.34 -15.30
C GLU A 142 13.43 11.98 -14.21
N ALA A 143 13.25 13.26 -13.93
CA ALA A 143 13.98 13.96 -12.86
C ALA A 143 13.71 13.33 -11.47
N VAL A 144 12.44 13.05 -11.16
CA VAL A 144 12.07 12.40 -9.89
C VAL A 144 12.63 10.98 -9.80
N VAL A 145 12.53 10.20 -10.88
CA VAL A 145 13.05 8.83 -10.93
C VAL A 145 14.57 8.81 -10.79
N ALA A 146 15.30 9.73 -11.43
CA ALA A 146 16.73 9.87 -11.27
C ALA A 146 17.11 10.16 -9.82
N ALA A 147 16.49 11.16 -9.20
CA ALA A 147 16.74 11.52 -7.80
C ALA A 147 16.40 10.37 -6.84
N ALA A 148 15.29 9.67 -7.06
CA ALA A 148 14.88 8.52 -6.25
C ALA A 148 15.86 7.35 -6.38
N ARG A 149 16.34 7.07 -7.59
CA ARG A 149 17.35 6.03 -7.85
C ARG A 149 18.68 6.33 -7.19
N ASP A 150 19.18 7.55 -7.33
CA ASP A 150 20.48 7.97 -6.77
C ASP A 150 20.54 7.84 -5.25
N ARG A 151 19.38 7.91 -4.58
CA ARG A 151 19.28 7.81 -3.12
C ARG A 151 18.58 6.53 -2.63
N ALA A 152 18.33 5.58 -3.53
CA ALA A 152 17.64 4.31 -3.25
C ALA A 152 16.29 4.53 -2.54
N VAL A 153 15.50 5.51 -2.98
CA VAL A 153 14.18 5.86 -2.44
C VAL A 153 13.09 5.18 -3.27
N PRO A 154 12.39 4.16 -2.75
CA PRO A 154 11.31 3.49 -3.46
C PRO A 154 10.11 4.41 -3.69
N ILE A 155 9.34 4.09 -4.73
CA ILE A 155 8.12 4.83 -5.09
C ILE A 155 6.90 3.94 -4.88
N ARG A 156 5.90 4.43 -4.13
CA ARG A 156 4.59 3.81 -4.05
C ARG A 156 3.60 4.50 -4.97
N ILE A 157 3.10 3.74 -5.93
CA ILE A 157 1.95 4.11 -6.76
C ILE A 157 0.68 3.92 -5.93
N GLY A 158 -0.14 4.98 -5.83
CA GLY A 158 -1.34 4.96 -4.98
C GLY A 158 -2.59 5.33 -5.77
N VAL A 159 -3.26 4.33 -6.34
CA VAL A 159 -4.54 4.53 -7.06
C VAL A 159 -5.71 4.42 -6.09
N ASN A 160 -6.60 5.42 -6.13
CA ASN A 160 -7.85 5.43 -5.39
C ASN A 160 -9.03 5.48 -6.38
N ALA A 161 -10.10 4.74 -6.11
CA ALA A 161 -11.30 4.73 -6.97
C ALA A 161 -11.92 6.13 -7.15
N GLY A 162 -11.80 7.00 -6.13
CA GLY A 162 -12.30 8.37 -6.18
C GLY A 162 -11.53 9.29 -7.14
N SER A 163 -10.27 8.96 -7.49
CA SER A 163 -9.37 9.80 -8.30
C SER A 163 -8.97 9.17 -9.63
N LEU A 164 -9.74 8.20 -10.13
CA LEU A 164 -9.50 7.61 -11.46
C LEU A 164 -9.70 8.64 -12.57
N ALA A 165 -8.80 8.61 -13.56
CA ALA A 165 -8.88 9.48 -14.72
C ALA A 165 -10.18 9.23 -15.55
N ARG A 166 -10.76 10.30 -16.08
CA ARG A 166 -12.01 10.23 -16.85
C ARG A 166 -12.00 9.22 -18.00
N PRO A 167 -10.92 9.13 -18.82
CA PRO A 167 -10.85 8.14 -19.90
C PRO A 167 -10.95 6.68 -19.40
N VAL A 168 -10.34 6.38 -18.24
CA VAL A 168 -10.40 5.05 -17.62
C VAL A 168 -11.82 4.76 -17.13
N LEU A 169 -12.48 5.72 -16.50
CA LEU A 169 -13.86 5.59 -16.04
C LEU A 169 -14.83 5.35 -17.22
N GLU A 170 -14.68 6.07 -18.33
CA GLU A 170 -15.48 5.92 -19.54
C GLU A 170 -15.26 4.54 -20.19
N LYS A 171 -14.02 4.09 -20.30
CA LYS A 171 -13.67 2.78 -20.87
C LYS A 171 -14.31 1.61 -20.12
N TYR A 172 -14.34 1.67 -18.80
CA TYR A 172 -14.86 0.58 -17.95
C TYR A 172 -16.27 0.77 -17.45
N GLY A 173 -16.93 1.86 -17.80
CA GLY A 173 -18.29 2.17 -17.34
C GLY A 173 -18.37 2.48 -15.85
N GLY A 174 -17.26 2.87 -15.20
CA GLY A 174 -17.28 3.25 -13.79
C GLY A 174 -16.05 2.83 -12.98
N ARG A 175 -16.20 2.88 -11.66
CA ARG A 175 -15.14 2.59 -10.66
C ARG A 175 -15.06 1.10 -10.35
N VAL A 176 -14.76 0.30 -11.34
CA VAL A 176 -14.68 -1.17 -11.23
C VAL A 176 -13.25 -1.65 -10.94
N PRO A 177 -13.05 -2.86 -10.42
CA PRO A 177 -11.72 -3.40 -10.12
C PRO A 177 -10.73 -3.32 -11.28
N ALA A 178 -11.18 -3.62 -12.51
CA ALA A 178 -10.34 -3.57 -13.71
C ALA A 178 -9.85 -2.15 -14.03
N ALA A 179 -10.66 -1.12 -13.79
CA ALA A 179 -10.26 0.29 -13.96
C ALA A 179 -9.14 0.70 -13.01
N LEU A 180 -9.21 0.27 -11.73
CA LEU A 180 -8.15 0.49 -10.75
C LEU A 180 -6.85 -0.17 -11.17
N VAL A 181 -6.92 -1.42 -11.64
CA VAL A 181 -5.76 -2.19 -12.09
C VAL A 181 -5.12 -1.56 -13.31
N GLU A 182 -5.91 -1.18 -14.33
CA GLU A 182 -5.38 -0.52 -15.53
C GLU A 182 -4.68 0.79 -15.17
N SER A 183 -5.32 1.65 -14.38
CA SER A 183 -4.71 2.90 -13.95
C SER A 183 -3.39 2.70 -13.21
N ALA A 184 -3.29 1.66 -12.37
CA ALA A 184 -2.03 1.36 -11.69
C ALA A 184 -0.97 0.84 -12.65
N LEU A 185 -1.32 -0.04 -13.60
CA LEU A 185 -0.39 -0.58 -14.60
C LEU A 185 0.14 0.51 -15.54
N GLU A 186 -0.67 1.50 -15.90
CA GLU A 186 -0.20 2.68 -16.66
C GLU A 186 0.91 3.41 -15.90
N HIS A 187 0.73 3.65 -14.60
CA HIS A 187 1.74 4.28 -13.76
C HIS A 187 2.98 3.40 -13.54
N VAL A 188 2.81 2.08 -13.42
CA VAL A 188 3.92 1.12 -13.34
C VAL A 188 4.72 1.16 -14.63
N GLY A 189 4.07 1.09 -15.79
CA GLY A 189 4.73 1.14 -17.10
C GLY A 189 5.60 2.38 -17.28
N ILE A 190 5.14 3.56 -16.82
CA ILE A 190 5.95 4.79 -16.88
C ILE A 190 7.27 4.63 -16.10
N LEU A 191 7.25 4.01 -14.91
CA LEU A 191 8.45 3.77 -14.11
C LEU A 191 9.34 2.69 -14.71
N GLU A 192 8.75 1.61 -15.21
CA GLU A 192 9.47 0.51 -15.88
C GLU A 192 10.18 0.98 -17.17
N ASP A 193 9.53 1.83 -17.96
CA ASP A 193 10.12 2.45 -19.15
C ASP A 193 11.37 3.29 -18.82
N LEU A 194 11.47 3.78 -17.59
CA LEU A 194 12.63 4.49 -17.06
C LEU A 194 13.63 3.55 -16.34
N GLY A 195 13.39 2.23 -16.37
CA GLY A 195 14.22 1.24 -15.69
C GLY A 195 14.16 1.34 -14.16
N PHE A 196 13.04 1.81 -13.60
CA PHE A 196 12.85 1.91 -12.16
C PHE A 196 11.91 0.83 -11.65
N HIS A 197 12.38 0.00 -10.72
CA HIS A 197 11.69 -1.20 -10.25
C HIS A 197 11.48 -1.28 -8.72
N ASP A 198 11.96 -0.30 -7.96
CA ASP A 198 11.69 -0.23 -6.51
C ASP A 198 10.28 0.34 -6.27
N ILE A 199 9.28 -0.43 -6.67
CA ILE A 199 7.88 -0.03 -6.74
C ILE A 199 7.06 -0.78 -5.69
N VAL A 200 6.14 -0.07 -5.02
CA VAL A 200 5.06 -0.63 -4.22
C VAL A 200 3.73 -0.14 -4.80
N ILE A 201 2.69 -0.97 -4.79
CA ILE A 201 1.41 -0.59 -5.41
C ILE A 201 0.29 -0.62 -4.37
N SER A 202 -0.64 0.35 -4.45
CA SER A 202 -1.87 0.34 -3.69
C SER A 202 -3.09 0.67 -4.54
N LEU A 203 -4.17 -0.10 -4.36
CA LEU A 203 -5.45 0.00 -5.08
C LEU A 203 -6.58 0.11 -4.05
N LYS A 204 -7.06 1.32 -3.79
CA LYS A 204 -8.03 1.56 -2.71
C LYS A 204 -9.39 1.97 -3.25
N ALA A 205 -10.44 1.33 -2.74
CA ALA A 205 -11.82 1.74 -2.90
C ALA A 205 -12.50 1.87 -1.53
N SER A 206 -13.71 2.40 -1.50
CA SER A 206 -14.51 2.58 -0.28
C SER A 206 -15.33 1.34 0.10
N ASP A 207 -15.42 0.38 -0.82
CA ASP A 207 -16.09 -0.89 -0.58
C ASP A 207 -15.11 -2.07 -0.60
N VAL A 208 -15.44 -3.09 0.19
CA VAL A 208 -14.60 -4.28 0.39
C VAL A 208 -14.50 -5.11 -0.88
N GLN A 209 -15.61 -5.30 -1.60
CA GLN A 209 -15.66 -6.20 -2.75
C GLN A 209 -14.77 -5.68 -3.89
N THR A 210 -14.91 -4.39 -4.25
CA THR A 210 -14.09 -3.75 -5.27
C THR A 210 -12.62 -3.78 -4.88
N THR A 211 -12.30 -3.47 -3.62
CA THR A 211 -10.91 -3.50 -3.13
C THR A 211 -10.32 -4.90 -3.24
N VAL A 212 -10.99 -5.92 -2.70
CA VAL A 212 -10.50 -7.31 -2.73
C VAL A 212 -10.33 -7.79 -4.18
N ALA A 213 -11.31 -7.54 -5.05
CA ALA A 213 -11.23 -7.92 -6.45
C ALA A 213 -10.07 -7.23 -7.20
N ALA A 214 -9.84 -5.93 -6.95
CA ALA A 214 -8.72 -5.19 -7.56
C ALA A 214 -7.36 -5.74 -7.14
N TYR A 215 -7.14 -6.00 -5.84
CA TYR A 215 -5.88 -6.59 -5.36
C TYR A 215 -5.66 -8.02 -5.88
N ARG A 216 -6.71 -8.85 -5.96
CA ARG A 216 -6.61 -10.19 -6.56
C ARG A 216 -6.18 -10.13 -8.03
N LEU A 217 -6.78 -9.24 -8.81
CA LEU A 217 -6.42 -9.05 -10.22
C LEU A 217 -4.98 -8.55 -10.35
N MET A 218 -4.56 -7.61 -9.51
CA MET A 218 -3.20 -7.05 -9.54
C MET A 218 -2.17 -8.09 -9.14
N ALA A 219 -2.39 -8.86 -8.08
CA ALA A 219 -1.48 -9.89 -7.60
C ALA A 219 -1.20 -11.00 -8.64
N GLY A 220 -2.12 -11.20 -9.60
CA GLY A 220 -1.92 -12.11 -10.74
C GLY A 220 -1.18 -11.48 -11.94
N ARG A 221 -0.85 -10.18 -11.90
CA ARG A 221 -0.27 -9.45 -13.02
C ARG A 221 1.12 -8.89 -12.78
N VAL A 222 1.49 -8.67 -11.51
CA VAL A 222 2.76 -8.07 -11.12
C VAL A 222 3.38 -8.85 -9.97
N ASP A 223 4.69 -8.72 -9.83
CA ASP A 223 5.47 -9.23 -8.69
C ASP A 223 5.90 -8.10 -7.73
N TYR A 224 5.33 -6.89 -7.88
CA TYR A 224 5.56 -5.78 -6.96
C TYR A 224 4.80 -5.95 -5.64
N PRO A 225 5.40 -5.55 -4.49
CA PRO A 225 4.72 -5.57 -3.20
C PRO A 225 3.44 -4.73 -3.20
N LEU A 226 2.43 -5.22 -2.48
CA LEU A 226 1.11 -4.59 -2.41
C LEU A 226 0.88 -3.96 -1.03
N HIS A 227 0.49 -2.68 -1.03
CA HIS A 227 0.11 -1.93 0.17
C HIS A 227 -1.41 -1.91 0.32
N LEU A 228 -1.92 -2.62 1.33
CA LEU A 228 -3.35 -2.78 1.55
C LEU A 228 -3.98 -1.58 2.28
N GLY A 229 -5.27 -1.38 2.06
CA GLY A 229 -6.10 -0.44 2.81
C GLY A 229 -7.42 -0.18 2.12
N ILE A 230 -8.42 0.19 2.93
CA ILE A 230 -9.71 0.72 2.48
C ILE A 230 -9.65 2.24 2.64
N THR A 231 -10.20 3.00 1.70
CA THR A 231 -10.28 4.46 1.76
C THR A 231 -11.73 4.90 1.89
N GLU A 232 -11.98 6.06 2.53
CA GLU A 232 -13.34 6.60 2.69
C GLU A 232 -14.31 5.56 3.26
N ALA A 233 -13.86 4.82 4.28
CA ALA A 233 -14.58 3.66 4.81
C ALA A 233 -15.79 4.02 5.68
N GLY A 234 -16.02 5.30 5.96
CA GLY A 234 -17.11 5.81 6.81
C GLY A 234 -16.65 6.20 8.21
N THR A 235 -17.56 6.14 9.20
CA THR A 235 -17.24 6.44 10.59
C THR A 235 -16.17 5.51 11.15
N PRO A 236 -15.49 5.88 12.27
CA PRO A 236 -14.45 5.03 12.86
C PRO A 236 -14.91 3.59 13.10
N PHE A 237 -16.13 3.39 13.62
CA PHE A 237 -16.68 2.05 13.85
C PHE A 237 -16.85 1.24 12.56
N TYR A 238 -17.56 1.77 11.56
CA TYR A 238 -17.76 1.07 10.29
C TYR A 238 -16.47 0.95 9.48
N GLY A 239 -15.63 1.97 9.53
CA GLY A 239 -14.33 1.96 8.87
C GLY A 239 -13.39 0.89 9.42
N THR A 240 -13.39 0.68 10.73
CA THR A 240 -12.66 -0.42 11.38
C THR A 240 -13.17 -1.77 10.89
N ILE A 241 -14.48 -1.99 10.87
CA ILE A 241 -15.08 -3.25 10.40
C ILE A 241 -14.70 -3.49 8.93
N LYS A 242 -14.92 -2.51 8.04
CA LYS A 242 -14.61 -2.65 6.62
C LYS A 242 -13.12 -2.92 6.38
N SER A 243 -12.24 -2.20 7.07
CA SER A 243 -10.80 -2.37 6.96
C SER A 243 -10.37 -3.75 7.45
N SER A 244 -10.89 -4.21 8.59
CA SER A 244 -10.58 -5.53 9.15
C SER A 244 -11.03 -6.65 8.22
N VAL A 245 -12.26 -6.56 7.68
CA VAL A 245 -12.79 -7.57 6.75
C VAL A 245 -12.00 -7.56 5.44
N GLY A 246 -11.84 -6.40 4.80
CA GLY A 246 -11.19 -6.31 3.49
C GLY A 246 -9.71 -6.71 3.53
N MET A 247 -8.96 -6.21 4.50
CA MET A 247 -7.55 -6.58 4.67
C MET A 247 -7.41 -8.02 5.16
N GLY A 248 -8.28 -8.48 6.07
CA GLY A 248 -8.28 -9.87 6.56
C GLY A 248 -8.47 -10.89 5.44
N ILE A 249 -9.42 -10.65 4.52
CA ILE A 249 -9.62 -11.50 3.34
C ILE A 249 -8.34 -11.56 2.49
N LEU A 250 -7.73 -10.41 2.18
CA LEU A 250 -6.53 -10.35 1.34
C LEU A 250 -5.34 -11.04 2.00
N LEU A 251 -5.12 -10.79 3.29
CA LEU A 251 -4.04 -11.42 4.04
C LEU A 251 -4.22 -12.94 4.15
N ALA A 252 -5.46 -13.42 4.36
CA ALA A 252 -5.77 -14.85 4.36
C ALA A 252 -5.53 -15.51 2.99
N MET A 253 -5.61 -14.74 1.90
CA MET A 253 -5.27 -15.19 0.55
C MET A 253 -3.77 -15.09 0.24
N GLY A 254 -2.94 -14.67 1.20
CA GLY A 254 -1.51 -14.42 0.98
C GLY A 254 -1.21 -13.20 0.11
N ILE A 255 -2.08 -12.19 0.11
CA ILE A 255 -1.92 -10.94 -0.63
C ILE A 255 -1.69 -9.80 0.35
N GLY A 256 -0.65 -8.98 0.11
CA GLY A 256 -0.35 -7.77 0.88
C GLY A 256 0.92 -7.85 1.70
N ASP A 257 1.80 -6.88 1.51
CA ASP A 257 3.14 -6.80 2.08
C ASP A 257 3.27 -5.66 3.09
N THR A 258 2.40 -4.67 2.99
CA THR A 258 2.26 -3.58 3.95
C THR A 258 0.80 -3.13 3.99
N LEU A 259 0.38 -2.52 5.09
CA LEU A 259 -1.01 -2.12 5.29
C LEU A 259 -1.14 -0.78 6.02
N ARG A 260 -2.31 -0.12 5.82
CA ARG A 260 -2.73 1.04 6.60
C ARG A 260 -4.24 1.03 6.81
N VAL A 261 -4.68 1.07 8.05
CA VAL A 261 -6.05 1.43 8.41
C VAL A 261 -6.21 2.96 8.28
N SER A 262 -7.22 3.42 7.53
CA SER A 262 -7.50 4.84 7.32
C SER A 262 -8.82 5.19 7.99
N LEU A 263 -8.75 5.88 9.12
CA LEU A 263 -9.90 6.36 9.88
C LEU A 263 -9.77 7.87 10.09
N THR A 264 -10.89 8.54 10.35
CA THR A 264 -10.91 9.93 10.79
C THR A 264 -10.78 9.93 12.32
N GLY A 265 -9.80 10.65 12.85
CA GLY A 265 -9.52 10.73 14.27
C GLY A 265 -8.03 10.74 14.58
N ASP A 266 -7.71 10.41 15.82
CA ASP A 266 -6.33 10.25 16.25
C ASP A 266 -5.70 9.05 15.51
N PRO A 267 -4.53 9.23 14.88
CA PRO A 267 -3.86 8.15 14.14
C PRO A 267 -3.06 7.18 15.03
N VAL A 268 -2.94 7.45 16.34
CA VAL A 268 -2.25 6.60 17.34
C VAL A 268 -3.17 5.54 17.95
#